data_e38a5f7cdd6806f23d7a778294444ef6
#
_entry.id   e38a5f7cdd6806f23d7a778294444ef6
#
_cell.length_a   1.000
_cell.length_b   1.000
_cell.length_c   1.000
_cell.angle_alpha   90.00
_cell.angle_beta   90.00
_cell.angle_gamma   90.00
#
_symmetry.space_group_name_H-M   'P 1'
#
loop_
_entity.id
_entity.type
_entity.pdbx_description
1 polymer ?
#
loop_
_entity_poly.entity_id
_entity_poly.type
_entity_poly.pdbx_seq_one_letter_code
_entity_poly.pdbx_strand_id
1 'polypeptide(L)'
;DRLRSRGLGDVYKRQAYMGFIPVLLHLRTIFANMRRCKEDIVSWNPDVVILVDYPGFNLDIAKFVHAKTQIPVYYYISPKIWAWKEYRIKNIKRDVDELFSILPFEVEFFEGKHQYPIHYVGNPTVDEVAAYQETNPKDFAAFIAANQLENKPVIALLAGSRKQEIKDNLPDMLKAASAFPDYQLVLAGAPGITPEYYEKYVGQANVKIIFGQT
;
A
#
# COMPACT_ATOMS: atom_id res chain seq x y z
N ASP A 1 17.23 20.68 13.20
CA ASP A 1 15.89 20.91 13.72
C ASP A 1 14.98 21.57 12.70
N ARG A 2 14.54 20.85 11.74
CA ARG A 2 13.29 21.02 11.00
C ARG A 2 13.23 19.97 9.90
N LEU A 3 12.89 18.74 10.24
CA LEU A 3 12.25 17.81 9.31
C LEU A 3 10.91 18.44 8.92
N ARG A 4 10.95 19.34 7.95
CA ARG A 4 9.73 19.82 7.30
C ARG A 4 9.26 18.73 6.36
N SER A 5 8.31 17.95 6.83
CA SER A 5 7.43 17.07 6.04
C SER A 5 6.60 17.87 5.02
N ARG A 6 7.25 18.65 4.15
CA ARG A 6 6.58 19.36 3.05
C ARG A 6 6.14 18.44 1.90
N GLY A 7 6.46 17.16 1.97
CA GLY A 7 6.18 16.22 0.88
C GLY A 7 5.00 15.28 1.08
N LEU A 8 4.64 14.92 2.31
CA LEU A 8 3.62 13.89 2.52
C LEU A 8 2.20 14.33 2.12
N GLY A 9 1.81 15.57 2.37
CA GLY A 9 0.48 16.07 2.01
C GLY A 9 0.22 16.19 0.51
N ASP A 10 1.24 16.48 -0.29
CA ASP A 10 1.12 16.58 -1.75
C ASP A 10 1.25 15.22 -2.44
N VAL A 11 1.96 14.26 -1.84
CA VAL A 11 2.11 12.90 -2.36
C VAL A 11 0.81 12.12 -2.24
N TYR A 12 0.04 12.29 -1.16
CA TYR A 12 -1.30 11.68 -1.04
C TYR A 12 -2.30 12.20 -2.08
N LYS A 13 -2.19 13.45 -2.51
CA LYS A 13 -3.03 14.02 -3.57
C LYS A 13 -2.61 13.58 -4.98
N ARG A 14 -1.37 13.12 -5.15
CA ARG A 14 -0.83 12.58 -6.40
C ARG A 14 -0.62 11.06 -6.29
N GLN A 15 -1.68 10.34 -5.93
CA GLN A 15 -1.64 8.90 -5.70
C GLN A 15 -1.01 8.16 -6.88
N ALA A 16 -0.24 7.11 -6.53
CA ALA A 16 0.41 6.22 -7.47
C ALA A 16 -0.56 5.79 -8.58
N TYR A 17 -0.21 6.09 -9.81
CA TYR A 17 -0.97 5.63 -10.98
C TYR A 17 -0.80 4.13 -11.09
N MET A 18 -1.86 3.38 -10.81
CA MET A 18 -1.90 1.93 -10.97
C MET A 18 -2.79 1.58 -12.15
N GLY A 19 -2.30 0.72 -13.02
CA GLY A 19 -2.94 0.35 -14.27
C GLY A 19 -2.23 0.92 -15.51
N PHE A 20 -2.33 0.21 -16.65
CA PHE A 20 -1.59 0.53 -17.86
C PHE A 20 -1.98 1.89 -18.47
N ILE A 21 -3.28 2.18 -18.55
CA ILE A 21 -3.81 3.42 -19.16
C ILE A 21 -3.48 4.66 -18.32
N PRO A 22 -3.72 4.69 -16.99
CA PRO A 22 -3.33 5.82 -16.16
C PRO A 22 -1.83 6.11 -16.18
N VAL A 23 -0.99 5.07 -16.23
CA VAL A 23 0.48 5.25 -16.35
C VAL A 23 0.85 5.92 -17.66
N LEU A 24 0.27 5.50 -18.80
CA LEU A 24 0.54 6.12 -20.10
C LEU A 24 0.16 7.60 -20.15
N LEU A 25 -1.00 7.96 -19.59
CA LEU A 25 -1.48 9.35 -19.56
C LEU A 25 -0.60 10.27 -18.71
N HIS A 26 0.10 9.73 -17.72
CA HIS A 26 0.92 10.49 -16.77
C HIS A 26 2.43 10.26 -16.90
N LEU A 27 2.91 9.63 -17.96
CA LEU A 27 4.33 9.36 -18.18
C LEU A 27 5.21 10.60 -18.04
N ARG A 28 4.79 11.74 -18.59
CA ARG A 28 5.55 13.01 -18.48
C ARG A 28 5.73 13.42 -17.01
N THR A 29 4.69 13.30 -16.21
CA THR A 29 4.72 13.62 -14.77
C THR A 29 5.64 12.66 -14.02
N ILE A 30 5.56 11.35 -14.33
CA ILE A 30 6.41 10.33 -13.71
C ILE A 30 7.88 10.60 -14.02
N PHE A 31 8.24 10.87 -15.28
CA PHE A 31 9.61 11.20 -15.67
C PHE A 31 10.10 12.52 -15.07
N ALA A 32 9.25 13.54 -15.00
CA ALA A 32 9.59 14.80 -14.35
C ALA A 32 9.85 14.62 -12.85
N ASN A 33 9.02 13.83 -12.15
CA ASN A 33 9.21 13.51 -10.75
C ASN A 33 10.50 12.71 -10.52
N MET A 34 10.80 11.77 -11.40
CA MET A 34 12.03 10.98 -11.33
C MET A 34 13.28 11.86 -11.51
N ARG A 35 13.26 12.77 -12.49
CA ARG A 35 14.34 13.73 -12.69
C ARG A 35 14.54 14.60 -11.46
N ARG A 36 13.47 15.20 -10.97
CA ARG A 36 13.50 16.05 -9.78
C ARG A 36 14.04 15.30 -8.56
N CYS A 37 13.59 14.08 -8.33
CA CYS A 37 14.09 13.25 -7.23
C CYS A 37 15.60 13.00 -7.34
N LYS A 38 16.11 12.72 -8.53
CA LYS A 38 17.55 12.56 -8.78
C LYS A 38 18.35 13.83 -8.54
N GLU A 39 17.84 14.98 -9.00
CA GLU A 39 18.44 16.30 -8.77
C GLU A 39 18.46 16.66 -7.29
N ASP A 40 17.36 16.44 -6.57
CA ASP A 40 17.22 16.69 -5.14
C ASP A 40 18.20 15.83 -4.33
N ILE A 41 18.36 14.53 -4.64
CA ILE A 41 19.32 13.65 -3.96
C ILE A 41 20.75 14.14 -4.13
N VAL A 42 21.15 14.50 -5.34
CA VAL A 42 22.51 14.98 -5.60
C VAL A 42 22.76 16.33 -4.92
N SER A 43 21.80 17.25 -4.99
CA SER A 43 21.97 18.59 -4.41
C SER A 43 21.97 18.58 -2.88
N TRP A 44 21.19 17.69 -2.28
CA TRP A 44 21.13 17.57 -0.82
C TRP A 44 22.27 16.72 -0.25
N ASN A 45 22.78 15.78 -1.02
CA ASN A 45 23.86 14.88 -0.66
C ASN A 45 23.65 14.21 0.71
N PRO A 46 22.60 13.41 0.89
CA PRO A 46 22.28 12.76 2.17
C PRO A 46 23.31 11.67 2.51
N ASP A 47 23.42 11.30 3.78
CA ASP A 47 24.29 10.22 4.25
C ASP A 47 23.81 8.84 3.77
N VAL A 48 22.50 8.68 3.50
CA VAL A 48 21.88 7.45 3.01
C VAL A 48 20.59 7.76 2.26
N VAL A 49 20.29 6.98 1.24
CA VAL A 49 18.98 7.00 0.54
C VAL A 49 18.21 5.75 0.93
N ILE A 50 17.06 5.91 1.58
CA ILE A 50 16.16 4.82 1.92
C ILE A 50 14.98 4.81 0.94
N LEU A 51 14.90 3.76 0.14
CA LEU A 51 13.83 3.54 -0.84
C LEU A 51 12.75 2.63 -0.23
N VAL A 52 11.49 3.05 -0.30
CA VAL A 52 10.39 2.30 0.30
C VAL A 52 9.46 1.76 -0.78
N ASP A 53 9.33 0.43 -0.88
CA ASP A 53 8.46 -0.27 -1.85
C ASP A 53 8.57 0.29 -3.29
N TYR A 54 7.52 0.27 -4.08
CA TYR A 54 7.36 0.86 -5.42
C TYR A 54 8.53 0.61 -6.39
N PRO A 55 8.83 -0.65 -6.70
CA PRO A 55 10.06 -1.03 -7.42
C PRO A 55 10.16 -0.51 -8.86
N GLY A 56 9.06 -0.08 -9.47
CA GLY A 56 9.07 0.50 -10.80
C GLY A 56 9.78 1.85 -10.87
N PHE A 57 9.74 2.62 -9.80
CA PHE A 57 10.39 3.92 -9.66
C PHE A 57 11.71 3.80 -8.90
N ASN A 58 11.66 3.14 -7.76
CA ASN A 58 12.75 3.12 -6.80
C ASN A 58 14.00 2.37 -7.31
N LEU A 59 13.87 1.31 -8.11
CA LEU A 59 15.04 0.66 -8.70
C LEU A 59 15.77 1.53 -9.74
N ASP A 60 15.06 2.46 -10.41
CA ASP A 60 15.70 3.43 -11.30
C ASP A 60 16.41 4.54 -10.51
N ILE A 61 15.89 4.90 -9.33
CA ILE A 61 16.59 5.81 -8.40
C ILE A 61 17.82 5.10 -7.84
N ALA A 62 17.71 3.86 -7.34
CA ALA A 62 18.84 3.07 -6.85
C ALA A 62 19.98 3.03 -7.89
N LYS A 63 19.65 2.65 -9.12
CA LYS A 63 20.62 2.62 -10.23
C LYS A 63 21.33 3.96 -10.44
N PHE A 64 20.58 5.06 -10.38
CA PHE A 64 21.15 6.39 -10.56
C PHE A 64 22.09 6.77 -9.41
N VAL A 65 21.65 6.58 -8.17
CA VAL A 65 22.43 6.89 -6.96
C VAL A 65 23.72 6.10 -6.94
N HIS A 66 23.64 4.79 -7.16
CA HIS A 66 24.81 3.91 -7.21
C HIS A 66 25.80 4.31 -8.33
N ALA A 67 25.30 4.70 -9.52
CA ALA A 67 26.15 5.04 -10.65
C ALA A 67 26.76 6.46 -10.58
N LYS A 68 26.18 7.38 -9.84
CA LYS A 68 26.52 8.82 -9.86
C LYS A 68 27.01 9.39 -8.54
N THR A 69 26.86 8.66 -7.46
CA THR A 69 27.24 9.09 -6.11
C THR A 69 27.94 7.98 -5.36
N GLN A 70 28.40 8.25 -4.14
CA GLN A 70 28.89 7.27 -3.18
C GLN A 70 27.89 7.07 -2.03
N ILE A 71 26.66 7.56 -2.18
CA ILE A 71 25.62 7.51 -1.16
C ILE A 71 25.09 6.08 -1.09
N PRO A 72 25.09 5.41 0.09
CA PRO A 72 24.54 4.08 0.23
C PRO A 72 23.01 4.08 -0.01
N VAL A 73 22.53 3.01 -0.63
CA VAL A 73 21.14 2.80 -0.98
C VAL A 73 20.58 1.65 -0.14
N TYR A 74 19.64 1.97 0.74
CA TYR A 74 18.88 1.01 1.52
C TYR A 74 17.49 0.85 0.92
N TYR A 75 17.00 -0.38 0.89
CA TYR A 75 15.69 -0.66 0.32
C TYR A 75 14.80 -1.32 1.37
N TYR A 76 13.78 -0.62 1.82
CA TYR A 76 12.79 -1.10 2.80
C TYR A 76 11.51 -1.56 2.09
N ILE A 77 10.93 -2.66 2.53
CA ILE A 77 9.86 -3.42 1.88
C ILE A 77 10.34 -3.94 0.53
N SER A 78 11.05 -5.06 0.57
CA SER A 78 11.70 -5.70 -0.58
C SER A 78 10.75 -5.82 -1.79
N PRO A 79 11.25 -5.60 -3.02
CA PRO A 79 10.46 -5.84 -4.22
C PRO A 79 9.99 -7.29 -4.30
N LYS A 80 8.70 -7.51 -4.54
CA LYS A 80 8.08 -8.85 -4.64
C LYS A 80 8.50 -9.58 -5.94
N ILE A 81 9.81 -9.70 -6.16
CA ILE A 81 10.37 -10.33 -7.37
C ILE A 81 10.13 -11.84 -7.40
N TRP A 82 9.86 -12.45 -6.27
CA TRP A 82 9.45 -13.85 -6.17
C TRP A 82 8.10 -14.14 -6.82
N ALA A 83 7.19 -13.15 -6.89
CA ALA A 83 5.90 -13.28 -7.53
C ALA A 83 5.97 -13.04 -9.06
N TRP A 84 6.81 -12.11 -9.49
CA TRP A 84 6.99 -11.76 -10.90
C TRP A 84 8.23 -10.87 -11.11
N LYS A 85 8.77 -10.86 -12.32
CA LYS A 85 9.97 -10.08 -12.67
C LYS A 85 11.21 -10.43 -11.84
N GLU A 86 11.44 -11.71 -11.58
CA GLU A 86 12.57 -12.23 -10.82
C GLU A 86 13.93 -11.74 -11.38
N TYR A 87 14.00 -11.45 -12.69
CA TYR A 87 15.19 -10.89 -13.33
C TYR A 87 15.72 -9.60 -12.68
N ARG A 88 14.87 -8.89 -11.92
CA ARG A 88 15.24 -7.67 -11.17
C ARG A 88 16.26 -7.92 -10.06
N ILE A 89 16.46 -9.17 -9.66
CA ILE A 89 17.50 -9.53 -8.69
C ILE A 89 18.88 -9.03 -9.11
N LYS A 90 19.18 -9.01 -10.42
CA LYS A 90 20.44 -8.48 -10.94
C LYS A 90 20.63 -6.99 -10.64
N ASN A 91 19.54 -6.22 -10.72
CA ASN A 91 19.57 -4.80 -10.41
C ASN A 91 19.69 -4.56 -8.91
N ILE A 92 18.99 -5.34 -8.10
CA ILE A 92 19.06 -5.25 -6.63
C ILE A 92 20.50 -5.53 -6.18
N LYS A 93 21.10 -6.64 -6.64
CA LYS A 93 22.48 -6.99 -6.29
C LYS A 93 23.52 -5.94 -6.69
N ARG A 94 23.27 -5.17 -7.74
CA ARG A 94 24.20 -4.15 -8.21
C ARG A 94 24.01 -2.80 -7.53
N ASP A 95 22.75 -2.40 -7.28
CA ASP A 95 22.36 -1.02 -7.01
C ASP A 95 21.84 -0.78 -5.58
N VAL A 96 21.66 -1.84 -4.79
CA VAL A 96 21.14 -1.78 -3.42
C VAL A 96 22.18 -2.34 -2.47
N ASP A 97 22.57 -1.57 -1.46
CA ASP A 97 23.57 -1.97 -0.48
C ASP A 97 22.93 -2.81 0.65
N GLU A 98 21.75 -2.41 1.12
CA GLU A 98 21.03 -3.14 2.19
C GLU A 98 19.56 -3.31 1.82
N LEU A 99 19.05 -4.53 1.94
CA LEU A 99 17.66 -4.89 1.63
C LEU A 99 16.92 -5.35 2.87
N PHE A 100 15.81 -4.68 3.18
CA PHE A 100 14.98 -4.97 4.34
C PHE A 100 13.64 -5.58 3.90
N SER A 101 13.39 -6.80 4.38
CA SER A 101 12.20 -7.58 4.08
C SER A 101 11.19 -7.54 5.21
N ILE A 102 9.90 -7.57 4.87
CA ILE A 102 8.78 -7.65 5.80
C ILE A 102 8.08 -9.02 5.80
N LEU A 103 8.49 -9.94 4.92
CA LEU A 103 7.90 -11.26 4.80
C LEU A 103 8.95 -12.34 5.10
N PRO A 104 8.71 -13.25 6.05
CA PRO A 104 9.74 -14.17 6.53
C PRO A 104 10.24 -15.15 5.46
N PHE A 105 9.40 -15.56 4.51
CA PHE A 105 9.81 -16.46 3.44
C PHE A 105 10.74 -15.82 2.38
N GLU A 106 10.84 -14.50 2.37
CA GLU A 106 11.77 -13.79 1.48
C GLU A 106 13.23 -14.05 1.84
N VAL A 107 13.52 -14.40 3.10
CA VAL A 107 14.88 -14.80 3.51
C VAL A 107 15.35 -15.98 2.68
N GLU A 108 14.58 -17.06 2.64
CA GLU A 108 14.94 -18.25 1.84
C GLU A 108 15.02 -17.93 0.34
N PHE A 109 14.16 -17.06 -0.14
CA PHE A 109 14.20 -16.66 -1.55
C PHE A 109 15.45 -15.86 -1.90
N PHE A 110 15.81 -14.86 -1.12
CA PHE A 110 16.98 -14.01 -1.42
C PHE A 110 18.30 -14.67 -1.02
N GLU A 111 18.40 -15.22 0.17
CA GLU A 111 19.65 -15.83 0.66
C GLU A 111 19.84 -17.23 0.12
N GLY A 112 18.81 -18.09 0.19
CA GLY A 112 18.89 -19.48 -0.25
C GLY A 112 19.03 -19.58 -1.77
N LYS A 113 18.07 -19.02 -2.52
CA LYS A 113 18.05 -19.13 -3.98
C LYS A 113 19.03 -18.20 -4.67
N HIS A 114 19.09 -16.95 -4.23
CA HIS A 114 19.87 -15.91 -4.92
C HIS A 114 21.19 -15.59 -4.27
N GLN A 115 21.50 -16.13 -3.09
CA GLN A 115 22.75 -15.85 -2.35
C GLN A 115 22.97 -14.34 -2.20
N TYR A 116 21.93 -13.63 -1.80
CA TYR A 116 21.92 -12.21 -1.54
C TYR A 116 21.42 -11.97 -0.12
N PRO A 117 22.27 -11.44 0.79
CA PRO A 117 21.89 -11.23 2.17
C PRO A 117 20.78 -10.18 2.30
N ILE A 118 19.84 -10.41 3.21
CA ILE A 118 18.77 -9.47 3.51
C ILE A 118 18.52 -9.39 5.02
N HIS A 119 17.83 -8.33 5.43
CA HIS A 119 17.41 -8.16 6.81
C HIS A 119 15.89 -8.36 6.92
N TYR A 120 15.46 -9.43 7.58
CA TYR A 120 14.06 -9.57 7.94
C TYR A 120 13.75 -8.72 9.17
N VAL A 121 12.93 -7.69 9.02
CA VAL A 121 12.64 -6.70 10.07
C VAL A 121 11.20 -6.77 10.59
N GLY A 122 10.42 -7.75 10.15
CA GLY A 122 9.01 -7.85 10.50
C GLY A 122 8.10 -6.98 9.62
N ASN A 123 6.80 -7.18 9.78
CA ASN A 123 5.79 -6.48 9.00
C ASN A 123 5.19 -5.33 9.82
N PRO A 124 5.36 -4.07 9.42
CA PRO A 124 4.88 -2.90 10.16
C PRO A 124 3.36 -2.89 10.36
N THR A 125 2.61 -3.59 9.49
CA THR A 125 1.16 -3.74 9.66
C THR A 125 0.81 -4.56 10.92
N VAL A 126 1.67 -5.49 11.34
CA VAL A 126 1.46 -6.27 12.57
C VAL A 126 1.56 -5.37 13.79
N ASP A 127 2.57 -4.49 13.81
CA ASP A 127 2.79 -3.55 14.91
C ASP A 127 1.64 -2.55 15.02
N GLU A 128 1.17 -2.02 13.89
CA GLU A 128 0.04 -1.10 13.83
C GLU A 128 -1.26 -1.77 14.33
N VAL A 129 -1.52 -3.00 13.89
CA VAL A 129 -2.70 -3.75 14.35
C VAL A 129 -2.63 -4.06 15.85
N ALA A 130 -1.45 -4.44 16.35
CA ALA A 130 -1.26 -4.70 17.77
C ALA A 130 -1.50 -3.44 18.60
N ALA A 131 -0.88 -2.32 18.25
CA ALA A 131 -1.06 -1.05 18.93
C ALA A 131 -2.53 -0.57 18.90
N TYR A 132 -3.21 -0.75 17.76
CA TYR A 132 -4.62 -0.44 17.65
C TYR A 132 -5.49 -1.31 18.59
N GLN A 133 -5.22 -2.60 18.69
CA GLN A 133 -5.97 -3.53 19.54
C GLN A 133 -5.78 -3.26 21.03
N GLU A 134 -4.60 -2.80 21.44
CA GLU A 134 -4.34 -2.39 22.84
C GLU A 134 -5.21 -1.20 23.27
N THR A 135 -5.40 -0.24 22.37
CA THR A 135 -6.14 0.99 22.67
C THR A 135 -7.63 0.90 22.33
N ASN A 136 -8.03 -0.07 21.49
CA ASN A 136 -9.40 -0.25 21.03
C ASN A 136 -9.85 -1.70 21.29
N PRO A 137 -10.25 -2.04 22.51
CA PRO A 137 -10.73 -3.39 22.81
C PRO A 137 -11.95 -3.73 21.97
N LYS A 138 -12.00 -4.98 21.47
CA LYS A 138 -13.10 -5.46 20.64
C LYS A 138 -14.38 -5.53 21.47
N ASP A 139 -15.32 -4.65 21.19
CA ASP A 139 -16.66 -4.66 21.74
C ASP A 139 -17.69 -4.66 20.61
N PHE A 140 -18.19 -5.86 20.29
CA PHE A 140 -19.17 -6.03 19.21
C PHE A 140 -20.51 -5.37 19.55
N ALA A 141 -20.92 -5.37 20.83
CA ALA A 141 -22.15 -4.74 21.25
C ALA A 141 -22.06 -3.21 21.12
N ALA A 142 -20.94 -2.63 21.52
CA ALA A 142 -20.69 -1.20 21.32
C ALA A 142 -20.64 -0.84 19.83
N PHE A 143 -20.01 -1.66 18.99
CA PHE A 143 -19.97 -1.46 17.53
C PHE A 143 -21.37 -1.47 16.92
N ILE A 144 -22.21 -2.44 17.28
CA ILE A 144 -23.60 -2.54 16.83
C ILE A 144 -24.37 -1.28 17.23
N ALA A 145 -24.31 -0.89 18.50
CA ALA A 145 -25.04 0.26 19.03
C ALA A 145 -24.61 1.57 18.35
N ALA A 146 -23.31 1.80 18.24
CA ALA A 146 -22.74 3.01 17.63
C ALA A 146 -23.14 3.17 16.15
N ASN A 147 -23.29 2.05 15.43
CA ASN A 147 -23.60 2.06 14.02
C ASN A 147 -25.08 1.77 13.71
N GLN A 148 -25.96 1.69 14.71
CA GLN A 148 -27.38 1.40 14.56
C GLN A 148 -27.62 0.12 13.72
N LEU A 149 -26.87 -0.93 14.06
CA LEU A 149 -26.97 -2.24 13.44
C LEU A 149 -27.89 -3.16 14.24
N GLU A 150 -28.38 -4.21 13.61
CA GLU A 150 -29.14 -5.25 14.28
C GLU A 150 -28.21 -6.19 15.05
N ASN A 151 -28.72 -6.88 16.08
CA ASN A 151 -27.95 -7.91 16.78
C ASN A 151 -27.91 -9.21 15.94
N LYS A 152 -27.23 -9.12 14.80
CA LYS A 152 -27.03 -10.21 13.83
C LYS A 152 -25.55 -10.35 13.47
N PRO A 153 -25.11 -11.51 13.02
CA PRO A 153 -23.78 -11.66 12.45
C PRO A 153 -23.53 -10.65 11.31
N VAL A 154 -22.31 -10.18 11.19
CA VAL A 154 -21.90 -9.19 10.18
C VAL A 154 -21.02 -9.83 9.12
N ILE A 155 -21.30 -9.56 7.86
CA ILE A 155 -20.34 -9.72 6.77
C ILE A 155 -19.74 -8.35 6.46
N ALA A 156 -18.45 -8.18 6.73
CA ALA A 156 -17.72 -6.97 6.39
C ALA A 156 -17.25 -7.03 4.93
N LEU A 157 -17.63 -6.03 4.14
CA LEU A 157 -17.24 -5.88 2.75
C LEU A 157 -16.09 -4.87 2.65
N LEU A 158 -14.91 -5.34 2.23
CA LEU A 158 -13.70 -4.54 2.05
C LEU A 158 -13.45 -4.35 0.55
N ALA A 159 -14.19 -3.47 -0.09
CA ALA A 159 -14.21 -3.32 -1.54
C ALA A 159 -12.95 -2.62 -2.12
N GLY A 160 -12.07 -2.11 -1.26
CA GLY A 160 -10.85 -1.40 -1.63
C GLY A 160 -10.89 0.08 -1.27
N SER A 161 -9.76 0.74 -1.47
CA SER A 161 -9.56 2.16 -1.13
C SER A 161 -9.59 3.10 -2.34
N ARG A 162 -9.69 2.57 -3.55
CA ARG A 162 -9.69 3.33 -4.80
C ARG A 162 -10.99 3.14 -5.58
N LYS A 163 -11.39 4.17 -6.31
CA LYS A 163 -12.63 4.14 -7.12
C LYS A 163 -12.68 2.95 -8.08
N GLN A 164 -11.56 2.60 -8.70
CA GLN A 164 -11.51 1.46 -9.62
C GLN A 164 -11.68 0.13 -8.89
N GLU A 165 -11.01 -0.05 -7.75
CA GLU A 165 -11.13 -1.27 -6.92
C GLU A 165 -12.59 -1.48 -6.48
N ILE A 166 -13.22 -0.41 -5.98
CA ILE A 166 -14.63 -0.44 -5.53
C ILE A 166 -15.55 -0.80 -6.69
N LYS A 167 -15.36 -0.17 -7.86
CA LYS A 167 -16.14 -0.46 -9.06
C LYS A 167 -16.05 -1.92 -9.47
N ASP A 168 -14.85 -2.49 -9.41
CA ASP A 168 -14.58 -3.84 -9.89
C ASP A 168 -15.01 -4.91 -8.86
N ASN A 169 -14.84 -4.64 -7.57
CA ASN A 169 -15.02 -5.64 -6.52
C ASN A 169 -16.42 -5.60 -5.87
N LEU A 170 -16.98 -4.41 -5.62
CA LEU A 170 -18.19 -4.29 -4.82
C LEU A 170 -19.41 -5.01 -5.41
N PRO A 171 -19.68 -4.98 -6.73
CA PRO A 171 -20.80 -5.71 -7.30
C PRO A 171 -20.73 -7.22 -7.08
N ASP A 172 -19.55 -7.82 -7.24
CA ASP A 172 -19.33 -9.24 -7.03
C ASP A 172 -19.42 -9.63 -5.55
N MET A 173 -18.90 -8.78 -4.65
CA MET A 173 -19.04 -8.97 -3.21
C MET A 173 -20.51 -8.96 -2.77
N LEU A 174 -21.32 -8.02 -3.26
CA LEU A 174 -22.73 -7.93 -2.95
C LEU A 174 -23.48 -9.16 -3.47
N LYS A 175 -23.16 -9.59 -4.69
CA LYS A 175 -23.75 -10.80 -5.28
C LYS A 175 -23.40 -12.05 -4.46
N ALA A 176 -22.15 -12.19 -4.02
CA ALA A 176 -21.75 -13.31 -3.18
C ALA A 176 -22.43 -13.26 -1.79
N ALA A 177 -22.49 -12.06 -1.19
CA ALA A 177 -23.11 -11.86 0.12
C ALA A 177 -24.63 -12.12 0.13
N SER A 178 -25.31 -11.98 -1.01
CA SER A 178 -26.76 -12.27 -1.11
C SER A 178 -27.13 -13.73 -0.84
N ALA A 179 -26.16 -14.65 -0.88
CA ALA A 179 -26.34 -16.06 -0.49
C ALA A 179 -26.43 -16.25 1.04
N PHE A 180 -26.22 -15.21 1.84
CA PHE A 180 -26.18 -15.27 3.31
C PHE A 180 -27.22 -14.31 3.93
N PRO A 181 -28.54 -14.59 3.82
CA PRO A 181 -29.60 -13.68 4.25
C PRO A 181 -29.66 -13.46 5.76
N ASP A 182 -29.10 -14.37 6.54
CA ASP A 182 -29.06 -14.27 8.01
C ASP A 182 -28.02 -13.30 8.53
N TYR A 183 -27.16 -12.80 7.63
CA TYR A 183 -26.13 -11.81 7.94
C TYR A 183 -26.58 -10.41 7.55
N GLN A 184 -26.14 -9.42 8.33
CA GLN A 184 -26.20 -8.01 7.91
C GLN A 184 -24.90 -7.62 7.22
N LEU A 185 -24.99 -6.77 6.21
CA LEU A 185 -23.84 -6.36 5.42
C LEU A 185 -23.33 -4.99 5.89
N VAL A 186 -22.04 -4.92 6.16
CA VAL A 186 -21.34 -3.68 6.52
C VAL A 186 -20.23 -3.43 5.51
N LEU A 187 -20.31 -2.32 4.80
CA LEU A 187 -19.28 -1.89 3.86
C LEU A 187 -18.34 -0.90 4.53
N ALA A 188 -17.06 -1.26 4.60
CA ALA A 188 -16.03 -0.36 5.09
C ALA A 188 -15.75 0.74 4.05
N GLY A 189 -16.13 1.97 4.38
CA GLY A 189 -15.93 3.14 3.54
C GLY A 189 -14.51 3.70 3.63
N ALA A 190 -13.82 3.81 2.50
CA ALA A 190 -12.49 4.37 2.44
C ALA A 190 -12.50 5.90 2.67
N PRO A 191 -11.54 6.48 3.42
CA PRO A 191 -11.54 7.89 3.80
C PRO A 191 -11.57 8.90 2.63
N GLY A 192 -11.06 8.50 1.46
CA GLY A 192 -11.01 9.35 0.26
C GLY A 192 -12.19 9.19 -0.71
N ILE A 193 -13.20 8.40 -0.35
CA ILE A 193 -14.34 8.09 -1.21
C ILE A 193 -15.62 8.57 -0.56
N THR A 194 -16.46 9.25 -1.33
CA THR A 194 -17.72 9.79 -0.80
C THR A 194 -18.84 8.72 -0.76
N PRO A 195 -19.83 8.84 0.15
CA PRO A 195 -20.96 7.90 0.22
C PRO A 195 -21.66 7.69 -1.11
N GLU A 196 -21.91 8.78 -1.86
CA GLU A 196 -22.61 8.76 -3.15
C GLU A 196 -21.88 7.92 -4.22
N TYR A 197 -20.56 7.74 -4.05
CA TYR A 197 -19.83 6.86 -4.96
C TYR A 197 -20.18 5.39 -4.73
N TYR A 198 -20.33 4.99 -3.47
CA TYR A 198 -20.75 3.63 -3.11
C TYR A 198 -22.20 3.35 -3.49
N GLU A 199 -23.09 4.31 -3.30
CA GLU A 199 -24.52 4.19 -3.60
C GLU A 199 -24.79 3.77 -5.05
N LYS A 200 -23.94 4.17 -5.99
CA LYS A 200 -24.02 3.77 -7.40
C LYS A 200 -23.94 2.25 -7.61
N TYR A 201 -23.29 1.55 -6.68
CA TYR A 201 -23.03 0.11 -6.79
C TYR A 201 -23.85 -0.71 -5.81
N VAL A 202 -24.24 -0.12 -4.69
CA VAL A 202 -25.07 -0.78 -3.66
C VAL A 202 -26.48 -1.05 -4.15
N GLY A 203 -27.06 -0.14 -4.94
CA GLY A 203 -28.40 -0.29 -5.49
C GLY A 203 -29.46 -0.47 -4.38
N GLN A 204 -30.24 -1.57 -4.47
CA GLN A 204 -31.28 -1.90 -3.49
C GLN A 204 -30.78 -2.84 -2.37
N ALA A 205 -29.50 -3.18 -2.34
CA ALA A 205 -28.96 -4.05 -1.31
C ALA A 205 -29.00 -3.34 0.06
N ASN A 206 -29.45 -4.06 1.10
CA ASN A 206 -29.46 -3.56 2.47
C ASN A 206 -28.04 -3.63 3.05
N VAL A 207 -27.24 -2.59 2.81
CA VAL A 207 -25.85 -2.50 3.24
C VAL A 207 -25.63 -1.21 4.03
N LYS A 208 -25.07 -1.31 5.21
CA LYS A 208 -24.64 -0.15 6.01
C LYS A 208 -23.23 0.24 5.60
N ILE A 209 -23.03 1.48 5.18
CA ILE A 209 -21.69 2.01 4.88
C ILE A 209 -21.14 2.70 6.12
N ILE A 210 -19.96 2.30 6.59
CA ILE A 210 -19.33 2.83 7.80
C ILE A 210 -17.94 3.36 7.43
N PHE A 211 -17.65 4.59 7.86
CA PHE A 211 -16.37 5.27 7.62
C PHE A 211 -15.58 5.40 8.91
N GLY A 212 -14.24 5.37 8.80
CA GLY A 212 -13.33 5.65 9.92
C GLY A 212 -13.27 4.57 11.00
N GLN A 213 -13.78 3.38 10.72
CA GLN A 213 -13.80 2.24 11.66
C GLN A 213 -13.23 0.95 11.01
N THR A 214 -12.28 1.12 10.12
CA THR A 214 -11.65 0.00 9.41
C THR A 214 -10.43 -0.50 10.15
#